data_bfe7b32c618f88e4be251254d4236b69
#
_entry.id   bfe7b32c618f88e4be251254d4236b69
#
_cell.length_a   1.000
_cell.length_b   1.000
_cell.length_c   1.000
_cell.angle_alpha   90.00
_cell.angle_beta   90.00
_cell.angle_gamma   90.00
#
_symmetry.space_group_name_H-M   'P 1'
#
loop_
_entity.id
_entity.type
_entity.pdbx_description
1 polymer ?
#
loop_
_entity_poly.entity_id
_entity_poly.type
_entity_poly.pdbx_seq_one_letter_code
_entity_poly.pdbx_strand_id
1 'polypeptide(L)'
;SVQNLSTKYAPKLQNISFDVKKGEIFGLYGLVGAGRTELLETIFGMRTRAAGNVIYDGKMMNFASPKDAMNHGFALITEERKANGLFLKADITFNTTIANMNHYKSGLALSHDSMVRATADEIKVMHTKCMGPDDMIANLSGGNQQKVIFGKWLERSPNIFMMDDPTRGIDVGAKYEIYELIINMAKQGKTIIVVSSEMPEILGITNRIGVMSNGHLAGIVNTKETNQEELLKLSAKYL
;
A
#
# COMPACT_ATOMS: atom_id res chain seq x y z
N SER A 1 0.39 15.26 4.01
CA SER A 1 1.82 15.54 4.25
C SER A 1 2.31 14.82 5.50
N VAL A 2 3.59 14.54 5.52
CA VAL A 2 4.35 14.04 6.66
C VAL A 2 5.34 15.13 7.06
N GLN A 3 5.46 15.44 8.35
CA GLN A 3 6.30 16.52 8.85
C GLN A 3 7.15 16.04 10.02
N ASN A 4 8.47 16.11 9.87
CA ASN A 4 9.48 15.83 10.89
C ASN A 4 9.30 14.47 11.59
N LEU A 5 8.79 13.46 10.85
CA LEU A 5 8.47 12.15 11.41
C LEU A 5 9.75 11.42 11.80
N SER A 6 9.79 10.95 13.04
CA SER A 6 10.91 10.20 13.60
C SER A 6 10.40 9.01 14.41
N THR A 7 11.20 7.93 14.49
CA THR A 7 10.92 6.75 15.31
C THR A 7 11.98 6.54 16.37
N LYS A 8 11.59 5.87 17.47
CA LYS A 8 12.49 5.60 18.59
C LYS A 8 13.34 4.35 18.38
N TYR A 9 12.76 3.33 17.76
CA TYR A 9 13.36 2.00 17.62
C TYR A 9 13.90 1.78 16.21
N ALA A 10 14.92 0.95 16.10
CA ALA A 10 15.55 0.60 14.83
C ALA A 10 14.62 -0.20 13.91
N PRO A 11 14.72 -0.03 12.56
CA PRO A 11 15.50 1.05 11.93
C PRO A 11 14.89 2.41 12.27
N LYS A 12 15.74 3.37 12.66
CA LYS A 12 15.30 4.70 13.08
C LYS A 12 15.03 5.57 11.87
N LEU A 13 13.81 6.07 11.77
CA LEU A 13 13.50 7.18 10.89
C LEU A 13 13.89 8.50 11.56
N GLN A 14 14.47 9.41 10.78
CA GLN A 14 15.04 10.64 11.29
C GLN A 14 14.53 11.84 10.48
N ASN A 15 13.63 12.61 11.08
CA ASN A 15 13.14 13.88 10.57
C ASN A 15 12.60 13.83 9.13
N ILE A 16 11.79 12.81 8.82
CA ILE A 16 11.20 12.61 7.49
C ILE A 16 10.11 13.63 7.24
N SER A 17 10.22 14.39 6.13
CA SER A 17 9.22 15.36 5.73
C SER A 17 8.96 15.30 4.22
N PHE A 18 7.71 15.14 3.81
CA PHE A 18 7.27 15.18 2.41
C PHE A 18 5.77 15.45 2.32
N ASP A 19 5.34 15.85 1.15
CA ASP A 19 3.92 16.01 0.79
C ASP A 19 3.57 15.10 -0.39
N VAL A 20 2.31 14.68 -0.47
CA VAL A 20 1.76 13.95 -1.61
C VAL A 20 0.44 14.60 -2.00
N LYS A 21 0.27 14.90 -3.29
CA LYS A 21 -0.93 15.54 -3.82
C LYS A 21 -2.03 14.51 -4.08
N LYS A 22 -3.28 14.96 -4.07
CA LYS A 22 -4.41 14.14 -4.48
C LYS A 22 -4.24 13.69 -5.94
N GLY A 23 -4.42 12.40 -6.19
CA GLY A 23 -4.23 11.82 -7.53
C GLY A 23 -2.76 11.61 -7.93
N GLU A 24 -1.82 11.83 -7.02
CA GLU A 24 -0.40 11.59 -7.25
C GLU A 24 -0.02 10.16 -6.90
N ILE A 25 0.89 9.58 -7.68
CA ILE A 25 1.63 8.38 -7.34
C ILE A 25 3.03 8.81 -6.89
N PHE A 26 3.26 8.80 -5.58
CA PHE A 26 4.53 9.13 -4.97
C PHE A 26 5.33 7.85 -4.71
N GLY A 27 6.49 7.72 -5.34
CA GLY A 27 7.40 6.59 -5.15
C GLY A 27 8.28 6.77 -3.93
N LEU A 28 8.55 5.69 -3.22
CA LEU A 28 9.62 5.63 -2.21
C LEU A 28 10.64 4.58 -2.65
N TYR A 29 11.86 5.04 -2.90
CA TYR A 29 12.99 4.21 -3.28
C TYR A 29 14.08 4.25 -2.20
N GLY A 30 14.93 3.24 -2.14
CA GLY A 30 16.09 3.18 -1.26
C GLY A 30 16.62 1.75 -1.17
N LEU A 31 17.81 1.59 -0.64
CA LEU A 31 18.44 0.29 -0.43
C LEU A 31 17.70 -0.53 0.64
N VAL A 32 17.97 -1.82 0.71
CA VAL A 32 17.43 -2.70 1.75
C VAL A 32 17.82 -2.15 3.13
N GLY A 33 16.84 -2.05 4.03
CA GLY A 33 17.06 -1.47 5.37
C GLY A 33 17.02 0.07 5.42
N ALA A 34 16.72 0.76 4.32
CA ALA A 34 16.65 2.23 4.30
C ALA A 34 15.51 2.83 5.13
N GLY A 35 14.54 2.02 5.61
CA GLY A 35 13.44 2.48 6.45
C GLY A 35 12.12 2.73 5.71
N ARG A 36 11.97 2.24 4.48
CA ARG A 36 10.77 2.45 3.64
C ARG A 36 9.52 1.81 4.24
N THR A 37 9.58 0.52 4.56
CA THR A 37 8.51 -0.24 5.22
C THR A 37 8.13 0.41 6.55
N GLU A 38 9.14 0.75 7.36
CA GLU A 38 8.96 1.37 8.68
C GLU A 38 8.26 2.73 8.56
N LEU A 39 8.51 3.46 7.49
CA LEU A 39 7.83 4.73 7.22
C LEU A 39 6.33 4.51 6.96
N LEU A 40 5.97 3.57 6.08
CA LEU A 40 4.57 3.25 5.81
C LEU A 40 3.86 2.71 7.05
N GLU A 41 4.48 1.79 7.79
CA GLU A 41 3.93 1.23 9.02
C GLU A 41 3.74 2.29 10.11
N THR A 42 4.66 3.26 10.21
CA THR A 42 4.54 4.38 11.17
C THR A 42 3.41 5.32 10.80
N ILE A 43 3.24 5.65 9.51
CA ILE A 43 2.13 6.47 9.02
C ILE A 43 0.80 5.75 9.28
N PHE A 44 0.75 4.42 9.10
CA PHE A 44 -0.47 3.61 9.27
C PHE A 44 -0.81 3.31 10.74
N GLY A 45 0.04 3.70 11.70
CA GLY A 45 -0.20 3.45 13.12
C GLY A 45 0.17 2.04 13.60
N MET A 46 0.99 1.30 12.84
CA MET A 46 1.56 0.01 13.24
C MET A 46 2.78 0.18 14.12
N ARG A 47 3.53 1.29 13.94
CA ARG A 47 4.71 1.63 14.75
C ARG A 47 4.52 2.95 15.46
N THR A 48 5.07 3.05 16.66
CA THR A 48 4.99 4.27 17.48
C THR A 48 5.91 5.35 16.94
N ARG A 49 5.36 6.53 16.68
CA ARG A 49 6.13 7.74 16.40
C ARG A 49 6.83 8.24 17.66
N ALA A 50 8.07 8.69 17.51
CA ALA A 50 8.77 9.44 18.56
C ALA A 50 8.53 10.95 18.44
N ALA A 51 8.42 11.46 17.20
CA ALA A 51 8.17 12.86 16.89
C ALA A 51 7.52 13.01 15.50
N GLY A 52 7.04 14.21 15.21
CA GLY A 52 6.50 14.60 13.92
C GLY A 52 5.00 14.32 13.77
N ASN A 53 4.47 14.73 12.61
CA ASN A 53 3.04 14.70 12.35
C ASN A 53 2.72 14.09 10.98
N VAL A 54 1.58 13.42 10.89
CA VAL A 54 0.90 13.08 9.64
C VAL A 54 -0.28 14.05 9.52
N ILE A 55 -0.40 14.73 8.39
CA ILE A 55 -1.48 15.68 8.13
C ILE A 55 -2.24 15.20 6.89
N TYR A 56 -3.54 15.00 7.03
CA TYR A 56 -4.43 14.64 5.96
C TYR A 56 -5.60 15.63 5.88
N ASP A 57 -5.79 16.20 4.71
CA ASP A 57 -6.83 17.21 4.45
C ASP A 57 -6.82 18.36 5.48
N GLY A 58 -5.62 18.88 5.75
CA GLY A 58 -5.38 19.97 6.72
C GLY A 58 -5.51 19.59 8.19
N LYS A 59 -5.87 18.34 8.50
CA LYS A 59 -6.04 17.86 9.87
C LYS A 59 -4.86 16.99 10.30
N MET A 60 -4.41 17.19 11.53
CA MET A 60 -3.39 16.34 12.15
C MET A 60 -3.97 14.96 12.47
N MET A 61 -3.31 13.91 11.97
CA MET A 61 -3.68 12.52 12.21
C MET A 61 -2.78 11.90 13.28
N ASN A 62 -3.40 11.34 14.29
CA ASN A 62 -2.70 10.61 15.35
C ASN A 62 -3.31 9.21 15.48
N PHE A 63 -2.91 8.31 14.59
CA PHE A 63 -3.42 6.95 14.60
C PHE A 63 -2.79 6.15 15.75
N ALA A 64 -3.63 5.74 16.70
CA ALA A 64 -3.21 4.86 17.78
C ALA A 64 -3.13 3.39 17.34
N SER A 65 -3.73 3.06 16.19
CA SER A 65 -3.79 1.70 15.65
C SER A 65 -4.04 1.71 14.13
N PRO A 66 -3.75 0.60 13.43
CA PRO A 66 -4.14 0.40 12.04
C PRO A 66 -5.65 0.62 11.79
N LYS A 67 -6.49 0.23 12.74
CA LYS A 67 -7.94 0.42 12.65
C LYS A 67 -8.32 1.90 12.57
N ASP A 68 -7.61 2.76 13.30
CA ASP A 68 -7.84 4.21 13.24
C ASP A 68 -7.47 4.75 11.86
N ALA A 69 -6.33 4.35 11.30
CA ALA A 69 -5.92 4.73 9.94
C ALA A 69 -6.95 4.26 8.90
N MET A 70 -7.42 3.02 9.00
CA MET A 70 -8.47 2.47 8.13
C MET A 70 -9.76 3.28 8.20
N ASN A 71 -10.18 3.71 9.38
CA ASN A 71 -11.39 4.51 9.57
C ASN A 71 -11.27 5.94 9.02
N HIS A 72 -10.03 6.41 8.81
CA HIS A 72 -9.75 7.69 8.15
C HIS A 72 -9.44 7.56 6.65
N GLY A 73 -9.73 6.39 6.07
CA GLY A 73 -9.58 6.17 4.64
C GLY A 73 -8.16 5.87 4.17
N PHE A 74 -7.31 5.34 5.04
CA PHE A 74 -5.99 4.83 4.69
C PHE A 74 -6.04 3.32 4.46
N ALA A 75 -5.27 2.84 3.50
CA ALA A 75 -5.03 1.42 3.24
C ALA A 75 -3.54 1.13 3.18
N LEU A 76 -3.12 -0.05 3.64
CA LEU A 76 -1.73 -0.51 3.56
C LEU A 76 -1.68 -1.92 2.98
N ILE A 77 -1.07 -2.04 1.80
CA ILE A 77 -0.68 -3.32 1.21
C ILE A 77 0.75 -3.59 1.66
N THR A 78 0.96 -4.71 2.34
CA THR A 78 2.24 -5.10 2.93
C THR A 78 3.06 -5.94 1.96
N GLU A 79 4.39 -5.87 2.09
CA GLU A 79 5.36 -6.61 1.27
C GLU A 79 5.12 -8.13 1.34
N GLU A 80 4.96 -8.69 2.55
CA GLU A 80 4.77 -10.12 2.77
C GLU A 80 3.29 -10.53 2.60
N ARG A 81 2.87 -10.69 1.34
CA ARG A 81 1.50 -11.04 0.94
C ARG A 81 0.94 -12.24 1.72
N LYS A 82 1.72 -13.33 1.82
CA LYS A 82 1.26 -14.58 2.42
C LYS A 82 1.21 -14.53 3.95
N ALA A 83 2.09 -13.76 4.57
CA ALA A 83 2.15 -13.67 6.02
C ALA A 83 1.17 -12.61 6.57
N ASN A 84 1.08 -11.46 5.91
CA ASN A 84 0.40 -10.29 6.44
C ASN A 84 -0.81 -9.84 5.60
N GLY A 85 -0.90 -10.30 4.35
CA GLY A 85 -1.93 -9.85 3.40
C GLY A 85 -3.13 -10.78 3.31
N LEU A 86 -2.98 -12.09 3.53
CA LEU A 86 -3.96 -13.12 3.22
C LEU A 86 -4.14 -14.14 4.33
N PHE A 87 -5.35 -14.65 4.45
CA PHE A 87 -5.70 -15.84 5.23
C PHE A 87 -5.68 -17.06 4.29
N LEU A 88 -4.52 -17.73 4.18
CA LEU A 88 -4.28 -18.79 3.19
C LEU A 88 -5.22 -20.01 3.32
N LYS A 89 -5.80 -20.25 4.49
CA LYS A 89 -6.75 -21.32 4.76
C LYS A 89 -8.21 -20.91 4.59
N ALA A 90 -8.46 -19.71 4.06
CA ALA A 90 -9.80 -19.20 3.81
C ALA A 90 -10.04 -19.02 2.30
N ASP A 91 -11.29 -18.87 1.92
CA ASP A 91 -11.75 -18.58 0.57
C ASP A 91 -11.51 -17.11 0.16
N ILE A 92 -11.84 -16.78 -1.09
CA ILE A 92 -11.73 -15.44 -1.61
C ILE A 92 -12.72 -14.52 -0.90
N THR A 93 -13.94 -15.00 -0.61
CA THR A 93 -14.99 -14.22 0.08
C THR A 93 -14.50 -13.69 1.42
N PHE A 94 -13.95 -14.55 2.26
CA PHE A 94 -13.41 -14.14 3.55
C PHE A 94 -12.26 -13.14 3.38
N ASN A 95 -11.32 -13.42 2.47
CA ASN A 95 -10.16 -12.57 2.24
C ASN A 95 -10.55 -11.18 1.71
N THR A 96 -11.55 -11.09 0.85
CA THR A 96 -12.03 -9.81 0.31
C THR A 96 -12.75 -8.99 1.36
N THR A 97 -13.60 -9.61 2.17
CA THR A 97 -14.54 -8.88 3.05
C THR A 97 -14.02 -8.63 4.47
N ILE A 98 -12.96 -9.35 4.91
CA ILE A 98 -12.46 -9.29 6.30
C ILE A 98 -12.14 -7.87 6.78
N ALA A 99 -11.63 -7.00 5.91
CA ALA A 99 -11.30 -5.63 6.26
C ALA A 99 -12.54 -4.75 6.49
N ASN A 100 -13.72 -5.17 6.02
CA ASN A 100 -14.96 -4.40 6.06
C ASN A 100 -16.15 -5.18 6.67
N MET A 101 -15.90 -6.14 7.52
CA MET A 101 -16.91 -7.04 8.12
C MET A 101 -18.13 -6.32 8.69
N ASN A 102 -17.94 -5.12 9.24
CA ASN A 102 -19.05 -4.34 9.82
C ASN A 102 -20.10 -3.93 8.77
N HIS A 103 -19.71 -3.80 7.50
CA HIS A 103 -20.60 -3.48 6.39
C HIS A 103 -21.60 -4.61 6.10
N TYR A 104 -21.22 -5.84 6.41
CA TYR A 104 -22.02 -7.04 6.13
C TYR A 104 -22.86 -7.51 7.31
N LYS A 105 -22.96 -6.74 8.39
CA LYS A 105 -23.79 -7.06 9.55
C LYS A 105 -25.27 -6.97 9.19
N SER A 106 -26.02 -8.03 9.53
CA SER A 106 -27.47 -8.09 9.50
C SER A 106 -27.95 -8.52 10.88
N GLY A 107 -28.35 -7.55 11.72
CA GLY A 107 -28.64 -7.81 13.12
C GLY A 107 -27.40 -8.27 13.89
N LEU A 108 -27.47 -9.44 14.52
CA LEU A 108 -26.38 -10.06 15.29
C LEU A 108 -25.45 -10.96 14.44
N ALA A 109 -25.78 -11.19 13.17
CA ALA A 109 -25.03 -12.08 12.29
C ALA A 109 -24.39 -11.33 11.11
N LEU A 110 -23.52 -12.01 10.36
CA LEU A 110 -23.01 -11.53 9.08
C LEU A 110 -23.89 -12.11 7.94
N SER A 111 -24.19 -11.30 6.94
CA SER A 111 -24.89 -11.73 5.74
C SER A 111 -23.91 -12.36 4.75
N HIS A 112 -23.79 -13.68 4.75
CA HIS A 112 -22.91 -14.41 3.84
C HIS A 112 -23.25 -14.11 2.38
N ASP A 113 -24.54 -14.06 2.00
CA ASP A 113 -24.96 -13.74 0.63
C ASP A 113 -24.50 -12.35 0.16
N SER A 114 -24.48 -11.37 1.07
CA SER A 114 -23.96 -10.02 0.75
C SER A 114 -22.45 -10.03 0.56
N MET A 115 -21.72 -10.81 1.36
CA MET A 115 -20.28 -10.98 1.23
C MET A 115 -19.92 -11.66 -0.09
N VAL A 116 -20.62 -12.72 -0.46
CA VAL A 116 -20.42 -13.45 -1.73
C VAL A 116 -20.70 -12.55 -2.93
N ARG A 117 -21.81 -11.78 -2.91
CA ARG A 117 -22.11 -10.81 -3.99
C ARG A 117 -21.02 -9.76 -4.16
N ALA A 118 -20.61 -9.12 -3.08
CA ALA A 118 -19.54 -8.11 -3.12
C ALA A 118 -18.24 -8.70 -3.66
N THR A 119 -17.88 -9.91 -3.21
CA THR A 119 -16.69 -10.63 -3.71
C THR A 119 -16.81 -10.96 -5.20
N ALA A 120 -17.98 -11.39 -5.68
CA ALA A 120 -18.20 -11.66 -7.10
C ALA A 120 -18.05 -10.40 -7.96
N ASP A 121 -18.45 -9.23 -7.45
CA ASP A 121 -18.26 -7.96 -8.14
C ASP A 121 -16.79 -7.54 -8.14
N GLU A 122 -16.07 -7.69 -7.03
CA GLU A 122 -14.63 -7.45 -6.95
C GLU A 122 -13.82 -8.38 -7.86
N ILE A 123 -14.17 -9.66 -7.97
CA ILE A 123 -13.55 -10.60 -8.92
C ILE A 123 -13.66 -10.08 -10.36
N LYS A 124 -14.82 -9.53 -10.74
CA LYS A 124 -15.04 -8.95 -12.08
C LYS A 124 -14.21 -7.68 -12.27
N VAL A 125 -14.27 -6.74 -11.31
CA VAL A 125 -13.55 -5.46 -11.37
C VAL A 125 -12.04 -5.67 -11.45
N MET A 126 -11.51 -6.62 -10.67
CA MET A 126 -10.10 -6.93 -10.61
C MET A 126 -9.64 -7.91 -11.71
N HIS A 127 -10.56 -8.44 -12.50
CA HIS A 127 -10.28 -9.51 -13.47
C HIS A 127 -9.51 -10.67 -12.82
N THR A 128 -9.93 -11.09 -11.62
CA THR A 128 -9.30 -12.16 -10.87
C THR A 128 -9.63 -13.51 -11.50
N LYS A 129 -8.61 -14.28 -11.88
CA LYS A 129 -8.81 -15.63 -12.43
C LYS A 129 -8.97 -16.63 -11.29
N CYS A 130 -10.18 -17.13 -11.08
CA CYS A 130 -10.57 -18.09 -10.05
C CYS A 130 -11.83 -18.88 -10.49
N MET A 131 -12.21 -19.90 -9.73
CA MET A 131 -13.43 -20.68 -9.96
C MET A 131 -14.69 -19.95 -9.45
N GLY A 132 -14.54 -19.02 -8.52
CA GLY A 132 -15.62 -18.23 -7.93
C GLY A 132 -15.26 -17.70 -6.54
N PRO A 133 -16.21 -17.02 -5.86
CA PRO A 133 -15.99 -16.46 -4.53
C PRO A 133 -15.56 -17.47 -3.45
N ASP A 134 -16.02 -18.72 -3.57
CA ASP A 134 -15.74 -19.81 -2.62
C ASP A 134 -14.41 -20.54 -2.90
N ASP A 135 -13.67 -20.14 -3.95
CA ASP A 135 -12.36 -20.75 -4.24
C ASP A 135 -11.36 -20.39 -3.14
N MET A 136 -10.53 -21.38 -2.77
CA MET A 136 -9.53 -21.19 -1.74
C MET A 136 -8.42 -20.27 -2.25
N ILE A 137 -8.07 -19.24 -1.47
CA ILE A 137 -7.04 -18.27 -1.86
C ILE A 137 -5.68 -18.95 -2.16
N ALA A 138 -5.40 -20.06 -1.50
CA ALA A 138 -4.15 -20.81 -1.71
C ALA A 138 -4.03 -21.41 -3.12
N ASN A 139 -5.17 -21.63 -3.83
CA ASN A 139 -5.20 -22.19 -5.18
C ASN A 139 -4.82 -21.15 -6.26
N LEU A 140 -4.88 -19.87 -5.92
CA LEU A 140 -4.64 -18.80 -6.88
C LEU A 140 -3.14 -18.58 -7.14
N SER A 141 -2.82 -18.17 -8.38
CA SER A 141 -1.49 -17.64 -8.70
C SER A 141 -1.16 -16.40 -7.87
N GLY A 142 0.13 -16.07 -7.75
CA GLY A 142 0.59 -14.90 -6.99
C GLY A 142 -0.07 -13.59 -7.44
N GLY A 143 -0.23 -13.38 -8.74
CA GLY A 143 -0.89 -12.20 -9.28
C GLY A 143 -2.37 -12.13 -8.92
N ASN A 144 -3.09 -13.26 -8.97
CA ASN A 144 -4.50 -13.29 -8.57
C ASN A 144 -4.68 -13.13 -7.06
N GLN A 145 -3.78 -13.70 -6.23
CA GLN A 145 -3.74 -13.41 -4.79
C GLN A 145 -3.56 -11.92 -4.50
N GLN A 146 -2.68 -11.25 -5.25
CA GLN A 146 -2.48 -9.82 -5.11
C GLN A 146 -3.72 -9.01 -5.48
N LYS A 147 -4.41 -9.39 -6.55
CA LYS A 147 -5.69 -8.77 -6.94
C LYS A 147 -6.74 -8.88 -5.84
N VAL A 148 -6.84 -10.02 -5.16
CA VAL A 148 -7.74 -10.17 -4.00
C VAL A 148 -7.34 -9.23 -2.85
N ILE A 149 -6.04 -9.00 -2.61
CA ILE A 149 -5.58 -8.01 -1.63
C ILE A 149 -6.02 -6.59 -2.03
N PHE A 150 -5.88 -6.21 -3.30
CA PHE A 150 -6.37 -4.93 -3.79
C PHE A 150 -7.89 -4.82 -3.61
N GLY A 151 -8.67 -5.83 -4.01
CA GLY A 151 -10.12 -5.90 -3.82
C GLY A 151 -10.52 -5.73 -2.36
N LYS A 152 -9.85 -6.43 -1.44
CA LYS A 152 -10.05 -6.28 0.01
C LYS A 152 -9.97 -4.82 0.48
N TRP A 153 -9.01 -4.07 -0.02
CA TRP A 153 -8.85 -2.67 0.35
C TRP A 153 -9.81 -1.74 -0.38
N LEU A 154 -10.09 -2.00 -1.66
CA LEU A 154 -11.06 -1.23 -2.46
C LEU A 154 -12.46 -1.30 -1.88
N GLU A 155 -12.86 -2.43 -1.30
CA GLU A 155 -14.11 -2.64 -0.57
C GLU A 155 -14.36 -1.58 0.54
N ARG A 156 -13.31 -1.01 1.10
CA ARG A 156 -13.39 0.10 2.06
C ARG A 156 -13.37 1.49 1.43
N SER A 157 -13.22 1.56 0.10
CA SER A 157 -13.12 2.82 -0.65
C SER A 157 -12.11 3.82 -0.05
N PRO A 158 -10.86 3.44 0.25
CA PRO A 158 -9.89 4.35 0.86
C PRO A 158 -9.53 5.48 -0.10
N ASN A 159 -9.09 6.60 0.45
CA ASN A 159 -8.58 7.74 -0.31
C ASN A 159 -7.07 7.71 -0.47
N ILE A 160 -6.38 7.05 0.47
CA ILE A 160 -4.92 6.94 0.50
C ILE A 160 -4.53 5.48 0.50
N PHE A 161 -3.79 5.08 -0.52
CA PHE A 161 -3.20 3.76 -0.64
C PHE A 161 -1.70 3.84 -0.39
N MET A 162 -1.23 3.09 0.58
CA MET A 162 0.18 2.84 0.80
C MET A 162 0.48 1.40 0.42
N MET A 163 1.52 1.19 -0.38
CA MET A 163 1.83 -0.11 -0.97
C MET A 163 3.32 -0.39 -0.80
N ASP A 164 3.64 -1.49 -0.15
CA ASP A 164 5.02 -1.93 0.07
C ASP A 164 5.33 -3.12 -0.83
N ASP A 165 6.17 -2.90 -1.84
CA ASP A 165 6.55 -3.85 -2.88
C ASP A 165 5.34 -4.67 -3.44
N PRO A 166 4.28 -4.00 -3.95
CA PRO A 166 3.00 -4.65 -4.28
C PRO A 166 3.08 -5.67 -5.40
N THR A 167 4.19 -5.70 -6.13
CA THR A 167 4.44 -6.60 -7.28
C THR A 167 5.48 -7.67 -6.97
N ARG A 168 5.95 -7.76 -5.72
CA ARG A 168 6.96 -8.74 -5.32
C ARG A 168 6.45 -10.18 -5.48
N GLY A 169 7.27 -10.99 -6.17
CA GLY A 169 6.98 -12.42 -6.36
C GLY A 169 5.77 -12.71 -7.25
N ILE A 170 5.47 -11.81 -8.20
CA ILE A 170 4.47 -12.01 -9.24
C ILE A 170 5.15 -12.08 -10.61
N ASP A 171 4.52 -12.80 -11.55
CA ASP A 171 4.99 -12.86 -12.93
C ASP A 171 4.83 -11.50 -13.66
N VAL A 172 5.61 -11.33 -14.74
CA VAL A 172 5.69 -10.06 -15.47
C VAL A 172 4.32 -9.62 -16.03
N GLY A 173 3.52 -10.56 -16.51
CA GLY A 173 2.19 -10.23 -17.05
C GLY A 173 1.25 -9.69 -15.97
N ALA A 174 1.24 -10.33 -14.79
CA ALA A 174 0.44 -9.89 -13.66
C ALA A 174 0.96 -8.57 -13.05
N LYS A 175 2.27 -8.29 -13.08
CA LYS A 175 2.82 -6.99 -12.68
C LYS A 175 2.21 -5.86 -13.50
N TYR A 176 2.15 -6.02 -14.81
CA TYR A 176 1.58 -5.00 -15.70
C TYR A 176 0.12 -4.68 -15.35
N GLU A 177 -0.70 -5.69 -15.08
CA GLU A 177 -2.08 -5.50 -14.66
C GLU A 177 -2.19 -4.71 -13.33
N ILE A 178 -1.26 -4.94 -12.40
CA ILE A 178 -1.19 -4.18 -11.13
C ILE A 178 -0.77 -2.73 -11.38
N TYR A 179 0.18 -2.46 -12.29
CA TYR A 179 0.55 -1.08 -12.63
C TYR A 179 -0.62 -0.31 -13.24
N GLU A 180 -1.37 -0.93 -14.16
CA GLU A 180 -2.57 -0.32 -14.73
C GLU A 180 -3.61 0.00 -13.64
N LEU A 181 -3.82 -0.91 -12.69
CA LEU A 181 -4.71 -0.70 -11.56
C LEU A 181 -4.27 0.51 -10.72
N ILE A 182 -2.99 0.59 -10.34
CA ILE A 182 -2.41 1.70 -9.57
C ILE A 182 -2.61 3.03 -10.30
N ILE A 183 -2.28 3.08 -11.60
CA ILE A 183 -2.43 4.28 -12.43
C ILE A 183 -3.91 4.70 -12.53
N ASN A 184 -4.82 3.74 -12.70
CA ASN A 184 -6.25 4.03 -12.79
C ASN A 184 -6.83 4.54 -11.47
N MET A 185 -6.40 4.01 -10.33
CA MET A 185 -6.78 4.53 -9.01
C MET A 185 -6.30 5.98 -8.83
N ALA A 186 -5.08 6.32 -9.25
CA ALA A 186 -4.57 7.69 -9.19
C ALA A 186 -5.38 8.64 -10.09
N LYS A 187 -5.72 8.22 -11.32
CA LYS A 187 -6.59 8.97 -12.24
C LYS A 187 -7.98 9.23 -11.65
N GLN A 188 -8.49 8.33 -10.81
CA GLN A 188 -9.74 8.50 -10.06
C GLN A 188 -9.59 9.41 -8.83
N GLY A 189 -8.42 10.00 -8.62
CA GLY A 189 -8.14 10.92 -7.53
C GLY A 189 -7.71 10.26 -6.22
N LYS A 190 -7.38 8.97 -6.22
CA LYS A 190 -6.76 8.33 -5.04
C LYS A 190 -5.32 8.81 -4.89
N THR A 191 -4.88 9.01 -3.68
CA THR A 191 -3.48 9.34 -3.36
C THR A 191 -2.73 8.05 -3.11
N ILE A 192 -1.60 7.86 -3.79
CA ILE A 192 -0.85 6.61 -3.73
C ILE A 192 0.59 6.86 -3.28
N ILE A 193 1.04 6.10 -2.30
CA ILE A 193 2.45 6.01 -1.90
C ILE A 193 2.89 4.58 -2.18
N VAL A 194 3.81 4.39 -3.11
CA VAL A 194 4.30 3.07 -3.48
C VAL A 194 5.80 2.94 -3.19
N VAL A 195 6.14 1.91 -2.44
CA VAL A 195 7.52 1.45 -2.28
C VAL A 195 7.76 0.38 -3.34
N SER A 196 8.88 0.43 -4.03
CA SER A 196 9.41 -0.70 -4.80
C SER A 196 10.92 -0.78 -4.66
N SER A 197 11.40 -2.01 -4.57
CA SER A 197 12.82 -2.34 -4.65
C SER A 197 13.34 -2.36 -6.09
N GLU A 198 12.44 -2.36 -7.08
CA GLU A 198 12.77 -2.39 -8.50
C GLU A 198 12.73 -0.96 -9.09
N MET A 199 13.91 -0.38 -9.42
CA MET A 199 13.98 0.96 -10.00
C MET A 199 13.13 1.15 -11.28
N PRO A 200 13.06 0.19 -12.22
CA PRO A 200 12.22 0.34 -13.41
C PRO A 200 10.74 0.52 -13.06
N GLU A 201 10.25 -0.13 -12.00
CA GLU A 201 8.86 0.06 -11.55
C GLU A 201 8.62 1.48 -11.06
N ILE A 202 9.47 1.95 -10.14
CA ILE A 202 9.35 3.31 -9.59
C ILE A 202 9.43 4.36 -10.70
N LEU A 203 10.40 4.24 -11.61
CA LEU A 203 10.54 5.16 -12.74
C LEU A 203 9.37 5.07 -13.74
N GLY A 204 8.72 3.90 -13.84
CA GLY A 204 7.65 3.67 -14.81
C GLY A 204 6.29 4.19 -14.39
N ILE A 205 5.97 4.22 -13.10
CA ILE A 205 4.59 4.47 -12.63
C ILE A 205 4.43 5.70 -11.74
N THR A 206 5.52 6.32 -11.25
CA THR A 206 5.43 7.41 -10.26
C THR A 206 5.51 8.80 -10.90
N ASN A 207 5.05 9.81 -10.17
CA ASN A 207 5.18 11.23 -10.54
C ASN A 207 6.42 11.85 -9.93
N ARG A 208 6.66 11.59 -8.65
CA ARG A 208 7.86 11.99 -7.89
C ARG A 208 8.35 10.82 -7.09
N ILE A 209 9.64 10.84 -6.76
CA ILE A 209 10.29 9.79 -5.99
C ILE A 209 11.00 10.42 -4.78
N GLY A 210 10.60 10.00 -3.57
CA GLY A 210 11.36 10.20 -2.35
C GLY A 210 12.40 9.11 -2.20
N VAL A 211 13.67 9.49 -2.07
CA VAL A 211 14.75 8.51 -1.91
C VAL A 211 15.15 8.43 -0.45
N MET A 212 15.02 7.23 0.12
CA MET A 212 15.41 6.92 1.50
C MET A 212 16.85 6.39 1.56
N SER A 213 17.60 6.85 2.56
CA SER A 213 18.95 6.38 2.85
C SER A 213 19.13 6.31 4.37
N ASN A 214 19.34 5.11 4.92
CA ASN A 214 19.62 4.88 6.34
C ASN A 214 18.69 5.66 7.30
N GLY A 215 17.38 5.58 7.06
CA GLY A 215 16.36 6.25 7.89
C GLY A 215 16.14 7.74 7.62
N HIS A 216 16.84 8.32 6.65
CA HIS A 216 16.68 9.71 6.22
C HIS A 216 16.00 9.78 4.85
N LEU A 217 15.27 10.87 4.59
CA LEU A 217 14.84 11.24 3.25
C LEU A 217 15.99 12.02 2.59
N ALA A 218 16.74 11.36 1.72
CA ALA A 218 17.94 11.89 1.08
C ALA A 218 17.65 12.97 0.03
N GLY A 219 16.45 12.89 -0.59
CA GLY A 219 15.97 13.87 -1.57
C GLY A 219 14.62 13.45 -2.12
N ILE A 220 13.95 14.38 -2.82
CA ILE A 220 12.75 14.15 -3.61
C ILE A 220 13.04 14.64 -5.02
N VAL A 221 12.77 13.81 -6.04
CA VAL A 221 13.04 14.11 -7.44
C VAL A 221 11.79 13.92 -8.28
N ASN A 222 11.67 14.65 -9.39
CA ASN A 222 10.65 14.40 -10.39
C ASN A 222 11.04 13.18 -11.22
N THR A 223 10.11 12.23 -11.38
CA THR A 223 10.40 10.98 -12.09
C THR A 223 10.83 11.20 -13.53
N LYS A 224 10.29 12.24 -14.20
CA LYS A 224 10.63 12.56 -15.59
C LYS A 224 12.01 13.23 -15.77
N GLU A 225 12.61 13.71 -14.69
CA GLU A 225 13.85 14.50 -14.70
C GLU A 225 15.03 13.74 -14.07
N THR A 226 14.79 12.53 -13.55
CA THR A 226 15.78 11.70 -12.88
C THR A 226 16.12 10.44 -13.66
N ASN A 227 17.14 9.73 -13.21
CA ASN A 227 17.58 8.46 -13.76
C ASN A 227 18.06 7.50 -12.66
N GLN A 228 18.38 6.28 -13.05
CA GLN A 228 18.81 5.22 -12.10
C GLN A 228 20.08 5.60 -11.33
N GLU A 229 21.04 6.26 -11.97
CA GLU A 229 22.31 6.67 -11.34
C GLU A 229 22.08 7.67 -10.23
N GLU A 230 21.25 8.69 -10.45
CA GLU A 230 20.89 9.70 -9.45
C GLU A 230 20.17 9.08 -8.25
N LEU A 231 19.20 8.18 -8.50
CA LEU A 231 18.48 7.47 -7.44
C LEU A 231 19.44 6.62 -6.59
N LEU A 232 20.39 5.93 -7.23
CA LEU A 232 21.41 5.15 -6.52
C LEU A 232 22.31 6.05 -5.67
N LYS A 233 22.78 7.15 -6.22
CA LYS A 233 23.63 8.13 -5.51
C LYS A 233 22.92 8.69 -4.28
N LEU A 234 21.64 9.06 -4.42
CA LEU A 234 20.85 9.53 -3.29
C LEU A 234 20.63 8.44 -2.23
N SER A 235 20.38 7.19 -2.65
CA SER A 235 20.15 6.08 -1.73
C SER A 235 21.38 5.70 -0.90
N ALA A 236 22.58 6.07 -1.35
CA ALA A 236 23.85 5.86 -0.64
C ALA A 236 24.30 7.06 0.21
N LYS A 237 23.55 8.16 0.22
CA LYS A 237 23.99 9.44 0.80
C LYS A 237 24.31 9.41 2.30
N TYR A 238 23.64 8.54 3.05
CA TYR A 238 23.79 8.41 4.52
C TYR A 238 24.26 7.02 4.97
N LEU A 239 24.92 6.27 4.08
CA LEU A 239 25.57 5.00 4.41
C LEU A 239 26.86 5.19 5.20
#